data_22305c932d8e255f3ee4f64db3fb278d
#
_entry.id   22305c932d8e255f3ee4f64db3fb278d
#
_cell.length_a   1.000
_cell.length_b   1.000
_cell.length_c   1.000
_cell.angle_alpha   90.00
_cell.angle_beta   90.00
_cell.angle_gamma   90.00
#
_symmetry.space_group_name_H-M   'P 1'
#
loop_
_entity.id
_entity.type
_entity.pdbx_description
1 polymer ?
#
loop_
_entity_poly.entity_id
_entity_poly.type
_entity_poly.pdbx_seq_one_letter_code
_entity_poly.pdbx_strand_id
1 'polypeptide(L)'
;GLSSYPHPWLMPDYWQFPTVSMGLGPIQAIYQAHLLKYQTSRGLLDNSRRKIWAFLGDGETDEPESLGAISKAGREKLDNLIFVINCNLQRLDGPVRGNGKIIQELEGVFRGAGWDVIKVVWGRHWDPLLQADKDGILQARMNEVVDGEYQNYVARGGAYTRENFFGKSPELLKMVEHLSDDDIMALNRGGHDPYKVYAAYAEAARASGTPTVI
;
A
#
# COMPACT_ATOMS: atom_id res chain seq x y z
N GLY A 1 -22.88 12.23 -4.71
CA GLY A 1 -21.56 11.66 -4.99
C GLY A 1 -20.63 11.87 -3.80
N LEU A 2 -19.48 11.21 -3.81
CA LEU A 2 -18.45 11.41 -2.78
C LEU A 2 -17.90 12.84 -2.89
N SER A 3 -17.65 13.50 -1.73
CA SER A 3 -16.94 14.77 -1.73
C SER A 3 -15.47 14.54 -2.13
N SER A 4 -14.86 15.54 -2.78
CA SER A 4 -13.44 15.48 -3.14
C SER A 4 -12.52 15.52 -1.92
N TYR A 5 -13.04 15.94 -0.78
CA TYR A 5 -12.32 15.99 0.50
C TYR A 5 -13.14 15.29 1.57
N PRO A 6 -12.58 14.30 2.30
CA PRO A 6 -13.30 13.60 3.35
C PRO A 6 -13.69 14.57 4.48
N HIS A 7 -14.96 14.69 4.75
CA HIS A 7 -15.44 15.58 5.81
C HIS A 7 -16.65 14.98 6.53
N PRO A 8 -16.60 14.78 7.87
CA PRO A 8 -17.68 14.18 8.63
C PRO A 8 -18.99 14.95 8.57
N TRP A 9 -18.96 16.28 8.42
CA TRP A 9 -20.18 17.09 8.29
C TRP A 9 -20.90 16.87 6.96
N LEU A 10 -20.15 16.53 5.91
CA LEU A 10 -20.72 16.24 4.59
C LEU A 10 -21.14 14.78 4.45
N MET A 11 -20.45 13.89 5.17
CA MET A 11 -20.67 12.44 5.11
C MET A 11 -20.54 11.82 6.51
N PRO A 12 -21.45 12.15 7.46
CA PRO A 12 -21.33 11.78 8.87
C PRO A 12 -21.39 10.27 9.11
N ASP A 13 -22.06 9.52 8.24
CA ASP A 13 -22.16 8.06 8.33
C ASP A 13 -20.95 7.32 7.72
N TYR A 14 -20.04 8.07 7.08
CA TYR A 14 -18.91 7.49 6.36
C TYR A 14 -17.55 7.90 6.94
N TRP A 15 -17.34 9.19 7.22
CA TRP A 15 -16.09 9.71 7.76
C TRP A 15 -16.23 10.06 9.23
N GLN A 16 -15.35 9.54 10.08
CA GLN A 16 -15.30 9.88 11.50
C GLN A 16 -14.33 11.03 11.79
N PHE A 17 -13.20 11.08 11.07
CA PHE A 17 -12.17 12.10 11.29
C PHE A 17 -11.78 12.78 9.97
N PRO A 18 -11.86 14.11 9.88
CA PRO A 18 -11.26 14.87 8.81
C PRO A 18 -9.76 14.97 9.10
N THR A 19 -8.94 14.46 8.21
CA THR A 19 -7.49 14.57 8.29
C THR A 19 -6.91 15.10 6.99
N VAL A 20 -5.80 15.79 7.10
CA VAL A 20 -4.97 16.19 5.97
C VAL A 20 -3.71 15.34 5.96
N SER A 21 -3.00 15.27 4.83
CA SER A 21 -1.82 14.42 4.64
C SER A 21 -0.54 14.98 5.30
N MET A 22 -0.67 15.43 6.55
CA MET A 22 0.41 16.01 7.37
C MET A 22 0.81 15.10 8.55
N GLY A 23 0.57 13.80 8.44
CA GLY A 23 0.95 12.81 9.45
C GLY A 23 0.03 12.70 10.66
N LEU A 24 -0.99 13.53 10.79
CA LEU A 24 -1.91 13.51 11.94
C LEU A 24 -2.92 12.35 11.86
N GLY A 25 -3.30 11.91 10.66
CA GLY A 25 -4.20 10.77 10.47
C GLY A 25 -3.66 9.48 11.10
N PRO A 26 -2.43 9.06 10.78
CA PRO A 26 -1.81 7.87 11.36
C PRO A 26 -1.74 7.90 12.88
N ILE A 27 -1.25 9.00 13.45
CA ILE A 27 -1.08 9.10 14.91
C ILE A 27 -2.44 9.09 15.64
N GLN A 28 -3.44 9.78 15.08
CA GLN A 28 -4.81 9.77 15.64
C GLN A 28 -5.41 8.35 15.59
N ALA A 29 -5.22 7.62 14.48
CA ALA A 29 -5.72 6.26 14.34
C ALA A 29 -5.07 5.31 15.36
N ILE A 30 -3.76 5.45 15.62
CA ILE A 30 -3.05 4.67 16.64
C ILE A 30 -3.62 4.93 18.03
N TYR A 31 -3.80 6.20 18.41
CA TYR A 31 -4.36 6.55 19.72
C TYR A 31 -5.83 6.14 19.84
N GLN A 32 -6.62 6.25 18.77
CA GLN A 32 -7.99 5.77 18.76
C GLN A 32 -8.07 4.24 18.97
N ALA A 33 -7.24 3.48 18.27
CA ALA A 33 -7.16 2.02 18.44
C ALA A 33 -6.77 1.64 19.87
N HIS A 34 -5.77 2.33 20.43
CA HIS A 34 -5.34 2.15 21.83
C HIS A 34 -6.48 2.46 22.81
N LEU A 35 -7.18 3.59 22.64
CA LEU A 35 -8.29 3.98 23.50
C LEU A 35 -9.43 2.96 23.46
N LEU A 36 -9.81 2.45 22.31
CA LEU A 36 -10.84 1.42 22.18
C LEU A 36 -10.46 0.15 22.97
N LYS A 37 -9.20 -0.31 22.88
CA LYS A 37 -8.72 -1.45 23.67
C LYS A 37 -8.72 -1.15 25.18
N TYR A 38 -8.30 0.04 25.56
CA TYR A 38 -8.34 0.47 26.97
C TYR A 38 -9.78 0.45 27.52
N GLN A 39 -10.74 1.01 26.79
CA GLN A 39 -12.16 1.01 27.21
C GLN A 39 -12.70 -0.42 27.36
N THR A 40 -12.37 -1.31 26.44
CA THR A 40 -12.78 -2.72 26.53
C THR A 40 -12.12 -3.41 27.74
N SER A 41 -10.81 -3.21 27.96
CA SER A 41 -10.10 -3.82 29.09
C SER A 41 -10.57 -3.32 30.45
N ARG A 42 -11.12 -2.10 30.50
CA ARG A 42 -11.70 -1.50 31.72
C ARG A 42 -13.19 -1.83 31.89
N GLY A 43 -13.79 -2.56 30.96
CA GLY A 43 -15.23 -2.85 30.99
C GLY A 43 -16.15 -1.63 30.80
N LEU A 44 -15.61 -0.54 30.25
CA LEU A 44 -16.38 0.70 30.03
C LEU A 44 -17.29 0.60 28.79
N LEU A 45 -16.75 0.03 27.71
CA LEU A 45 -17.47 -0.20 26.44
C LEU A 45 -16.94 -1.48 25.80
N ASP A 46 -17.81 -2.26 25.19
CA ASP A 46 -17.39 -3.39 24.34
C ASP A 46 -17.04 -2.88 22.94
N ASN A 47 -15.74 -2.77 22.68
CA ASN A 47 -15.19 -2.43 21.38
C ASN A 47 -14.45 -3.61 20.74
N SER A 48 -14.65 -4.82 21.23
CA SER A 48 -13.89 -6.02 20.81
C SER A 48 -13.97 -6.31 19.31
N ARG A 49 -15.06 -5.91 18.66
CA ARG A 49 -15.32 -6.12 17.23
C ARG A 49 -14.97 -4.92 16.36
N ARG A 50 -14.60 -3.78 16.94
CA ARG A 50 -14.30 -2.56 16.19
C ARG A 50 -12.88 -2.58 15.65
N LYS A 51 -12.74 -2.23 14.38
CA LYS A 51 -11.46 -1.99 13.71
C LYS A 51 -11.34 -0.50 13.36
N ILE A 52 -10.13 0.02 13.44
CA ILE A 52 -9.76 1.35 12.96
C ILE A 52 -9.06 1.19 11.64
N TRP A 53 -9.57 1.84 10.62
CA TRP A 53 -8.99 1.88 9.28
C TRP A 53 -8.47 3.30 9.01
N ALA A 54 -7.20 3.43 8.67
CA ALA A 54 -6.60 4.69 8.25
C ALA A 54 -6.06 4.56 6.83
N PHE A 55 -6.51 5.45 5.94
CA PHE A 55 -6.07 5.51 4.55
C PHE A 55 -5.04 6.62 4.41
N LEU A 56 -3.83 6.29 4.00
CA LEU A 56 -2.65 7.14 4.04
C LEU A 56 -2.01 7.25 2.66
N GLY A 57 -1.34 8.36 2.39
CA GLY A 57 -0.39 8.45 1.28
C GLY A 57 1.00 7.99 1.69
N ASP A 58 1.79 7.53 0.72
CA ASP A 58 3.20 7.18 0.94
C ASP A 58 4.03 8.40 1.37
N GLY A 59 3.78 9.57 0.78
CA GLY A 59 4.42 10.82 1.19
C GLY A 59 4.05 11.27 2.61
N GLU A 60 2.82 11.00 3.05
CA GLU A 60 2.38 11.30 4.42
C GLU A 60 3.17 10.50 5.47
N THR A 61 3.68 9.34 5.11
CA THR A 61 4.48 8.50 6.04
C THR A 61 5.87 9.07 6.33
N ASP A 62 6.34 10.06 5.57
CA ASP A 62 7.60 10.76 5.86
C ASP A 62 7.48 11.73 7.03
N GLU A 63 6.26 12.12 7.38
CA GLU A 63 6.03 13.05 8.49
C GLU A 63 6.42 12.38 9.82
N PRO A 64 7.15 13.10 10.70
CA PRO A 64 7.58 12.55 11.99
C PRO A 64 6.42 12.03 12.85
N GLU A 65 5.27 12.67 12.76
CA GLU A 65 4.04 12.26 13.46
C GLU A 65 3.56 10.90 12.99
N SER A 66 3.68 10.58 11.70
CA SER A 66 3.31 9.28 11.15
C SER A 66 4.19 8.16 11.69
N LEU A 67 5.50 8.38 11.70
CA LEU A 67 6.48 7.38 12.13
C LEU A 67 6.57 7.25 13.65
N GLY A 68 6.34 8.33 14.37
CA GLY A 68 6.60 8.43 15.82
C GLY A 68 5.82 7.46 16.68
N ALA A 69 4.64 7.01 16.26
CA ALA A 69 3.78 6.13 17.04
C ALA A 69 3.67 4.70 16.46
N ILE A 70 4.28 4.40 15.31
CA ILE A 70 4.22 3.07 14.67
C ILE A 70 4.73 1.97 15.60
N SER A 71 5.87 2.19 16.25
CA SER A 71 6.45 1.23 17.19
C SER A 71 5.61 1.02 18.45
N LYS A 72 4.86 2.05 18.89
CA LYS A 72 3.90 1.93 19.99
C LYS A 72 2.78 0.95 19.61
N ALA A 73 2.21 1.08 18.42
CA ALA A 73 1.14 0.21 17.96
C ALA A 73 1.57 -1.26 17.93
N GLY A 74 2.77 -1.55 17.45
CA GLY A 74 3.33 -2.93 17.45
C GLY A 74 3.54 -3.46 18.87
N ARG A 75 4.18 -2.69 19.75
CA ARG A 75 4.42 -3.10 21.14
C ARG A 75 3.14 -3.40 21.91
N GLU A 76 2.10 -2.61 21.70
CA GLU A 76 0.81 -2.77 22.37
C GLU A 76 -0.11 -3.76 21.63
N LYS A 77 0.37 -4.34 20.54
CA LYS A 77 -0.37 -5.33 19.75
C LYS A 77 -1.78 -4.83 19.41
N LEU A 78 -1.85 -3.65 18.80
CA LEU A 78 -3.11 -3.02 18.43
C LEU A 78 -3.71 -3.72 17.19
N ASP A 79 -4.16 -4.95 17.35
CA ASP A 79 -4.73 -5.77 16.28
C ASP A 79 -6.09 -5.30 15.77
N ASN A 80 -6.63 -4.25 16.36
CA ASN A 80 -7.78 -3.49 15.90
C ASN A 80 -7.42 -2.32 14.98
N LEU A 81 -6.14 -2.18 14.58
CA LEU A 81 -5.65 -1.10 13.73
C LEU A 81 -5.20 -1.65 12.37
N ILE A 82 -5.69 -1.02 11.32
CA ILE A 82 -5.33 -1.35 9.93
C ILE A 82 -4.97 -0.06 9.20
N PHE A 83 -3.75 0.02 8.67
CA PHE A 83 -3.33 1.07 7.76
C PHE A 83 -3.44 0.59 6.32
N VAL A 84 -3.90 1.47 5.43
CA VAL A 84 -3.88 1.26 3.98
C VAL A 84 -3.09 2.40 3.36
N ILE A 85 -1.88 2.08 2.86
CA ILE A 85 -0.99 3.07 2.27
C ILE A 85 -1.12 3.02 0.75
N ASN A 86 -1.57 4.12 0.17
CA ASN A 86 -1.60 4.30 -1.28
C ASN A 86 -0.24 4.79 -1.78
N CYS A 87 0.59 3.85 -2.23
CA CYS A 87 1.90 4.15 -2.82
C CYS A 87 1.74 4.56 -4.28
N ASN A 88 1.41 5.82 -4.52
CA ASN A 88 1.32 6.38 -5.87
C ASN A 88 2.67 6.89 -6.41
N LEU A 89 3.73 6.81 -5.62
CA LEU A 89 5.09 7.24 -5.94
C LEU A 89 5.22 8.76 -6.18
N GLN A 90 4.31 9.55 -5.59
CA GLN A 90 4.29 11.00 -5.72
C GLN A 90 4.38 11.66 -4.35
N ARG A 91 5.16 12.74 -4.27
CA ARG A 91 5.29 13.59 -3.09
C ARG A 91 5.00 15.04 -3.45
N LEU A 92 4.58 15.86 -2.47
CA LEU A 92 4.32 17.28 -2.69
C LEU A 92 5.61 18.03 -3.07
N ASP A 93 6.74 17.62 -2.53
CA ASP A 93 8.03 18.31 -2.68
C ASP A 93 8.86 17.82 -3.88
N GLY A 94 8.28 17.03 -4.75
CA GLY A 94 8.96 16.52 -5.94
C GLY A 94 9.05 14.99 -6.01
N PRO A 95 9.92 14.45 -6.88
CA PRO A 95 10.05 13.02 -7.04
C PRO A 95 10.60 12.38 -5.76
N VAL A 96 10.18 11.13 -5.53
CA VAL A 96 10.75 10.25 -4.51
C VAL A 96 12.28 10.30 -4.57
N ARG A 97 12.95 10.42 -3.42
CA ARG A 97 14.39 10.61 -3.33
C ARG A 97 15.17 9.60 -4.18
N GLY A 98 15.81 10.07 -5.23
CA GLY A 98 16.81 9.33 -6.00
C GLY A 98 16.34 7.95 -6.47
N ASN A 99 17.16 6.94 -6.28
CA ASN A 99 16.92 5.55 -6.66
C ASN A 99 16.16 4.75 -5.57
N GLY A 100 15.29 5.41 -4.81
CA GLY A 100 14.53 4.78 -3.73
C GLY A 100 13.43 3.83 -4.24
N LYS A 101 13.03 2.94 -3.34
CA LYS A 101 11.88 2.05 -3.46
C LYS A 101 11.05 2.19 -2.20
N ILE A 102 10.16 3.16 -2.20
CA ILE A 102 9.38 3.55 -1.01
C ILE A 102 8.61 2.37 -0.40
N ILE A 103 8.08 1.46 -1.22
CA ILE A 103 7.35 0.30 -0.73
C ILE A 103 8.25 -0.61 0.11
N GLN A 104 9.51 -0.81 -0.29
CA GLN A 104 10.46 -1.64 0.46
C GLN A 104 10.94 -0.95 1.73
N GLU A 105 11.14 0.36 1.69
CA GLU A 105 11.49 1.15 2.87
C GLU A 105 10.39 1.08 3.92
N LEU A 106 9.14 1.33 3.52
CA LEU A 106 7.98 1.25 4.41
C LEU A 106 7.77 -0.17 4.94
N GLU A 107 7.90 -1.20 4.09
CA GLU A 107 7.85 -2.59 4.56
C GLU A 107 8.87 -2.83 5.68
N GLY A 108 10.11 -2.36 5.52
CA GLY A 108 11.16 -2.48 6.52
C GLY A 108 10.80 -1.79 7.84
N VAL A 109 10.26 -0.57 7.77
CA VAL A 109 9.83 0.21 8.94
C VAL A 109 8.71 -0.50 9.70
N PHE A 110 7.65 -0.93 9.01
CA PHE A 110 6.49 -1.56 9.66
C PHE A 110 6.84 -2.93 10.22
N ARG A 111 7.57 -3.78 9.48
CA ARG A 111 8.03 -5.09 9.99
C ARG A 111 8.94 -4.93 11.20
N GLY A 112 9.88 -3.97 11.15
CA GLY A 112 10.76 -3.66 12.28
C GLY A 112 10.01 -3.18 13.51
N ALA A 113 8.86 -2.55 13.34
CA ALA A 113 7.97 -2.11 14.40
C ALA A 113 6.98 -3.19 14.90
N GLY A 114 7.02 -4.40 14.34
CA GLY A 114 6.17 -5.53 14.77
C GLY A 114 4.76 -5.54 14.15
N TRP A 115 4.59 -4.97 12.97
CA TRP A 115 3.34 -5.00 12.21
C TRP A 115 3.32 -6.16 11.22
N ASP A 116 2.13 -6.68 10.94
CA ASP A 116 1.89 -7.50 9.76
C ASP A 116 1.82 -6.61 8.51
N VAL A 117 2.51 -7.05 7.46
CA VAL A 117 2.59 -6.28 6.20
C VAL A 117 2.05 -7.12 5.04
N ILE A 118 1.02 -6.60 4.39
CA ILE A 118 0.41 -7.17 3.19
C ILE A 118 0.74 -6.26 2.01
N LYS A 119 1.50 -6.75 1.02
CA LYS A 119 1.83 -5.97 -0.18
C LYS A 119 0.90 -6.30 -1.33
N VAL A 120 0.26 -5.28 -1.89
CA VAL A 120 -0.61 -5.38 -3.08
C VAL A 120 0.07 -4.61 -4.21
N VAL A 121 1.10 -5.20 -4.81
CA VAL A 121 1.97 -4.52 -5.78
C VAL A 121 1.48 -4.72 -7.21
N TRP A 122 1.22 -5.98 -7.60
CA TRP A 122 0.86 -6.35 -8.96
C TRP A 122 -0.57 -6.84 -9.08
N GLY A 123 -1.26 -6.40 -10.13
CA GLY A 123 -2.58 -6.89 -10.48
C GLY A 123 -2.54 -8.33 -10.98
N ARG A 124 -3.70 -8.99 -11.03
CA ARG A 124 -3.83 -10.40 -11.41
C ARG A 124 -3.34 -10.73 -12.81
N HIS A 125 -3.29 -9.75 -13.73
CA HIS A 125 -2.79 -9.97 -15.09
C HIS A 125 -1.28 -10.26 -15.13
N TRP A 126 -0.54 -9.92 -14.08
CA TRP A 126 0.85 -10.32 -13.89
C TRP A 126 1.01 -11.76 -13.42
N ASP A 127 -0.01 -12.35 -12.81
CA ASP A 127 0.10 -13.68 -12.19
C ASP A 127 0.59 -14.78 -13.18
N PRO A 128 0.11 -14.84 -14.44
CA PRO A 128 0.63 -15.81 -15.40
C PRO A 128 2.11 -15.62 -15.73
N LEU A 129 2.57 -14.37 -15.88
CA LEU A 129 3.96 -14.06 -16.16
C LEU A 129 4.86 -14.42 -14.97
N LEU A 130 4.43 -14.09 -13.75
CA LEU A 130 5.14 -14.42 -12.51
C LEU A 130 5.21 -15.95 -12.30
N GLN A 131 4.15 -16.69 -12.64
CA GLN A 131 4.13 -18.15 -12.57
C GLN A 131 5.06 -18.79 -13.61
N ALA A 132 5.21 -18.17 -14.78
CA ALA A 132 6.12 -18.62 -15.84
C ALA A 132 7.58 -18.31 -15.57
N ASP A 133 7.89 -17.37 -14.68
CA ASP A 133 9.24 -16.91 -14.36
C ASP A 133 9.99 -17.89 -13.44
N LYS A 134 10.36 -19.06 -14.01
CA LYS A 134 11.05 -20.12 -13.25
C LYS A 134 12.46 -19.76 -12.82
N ASP A 135 13.13 -18.94 -13.63
CA ASP A 135 14.51 -18.53 -13.41
C ASP A 135 14.63 -17.22 -12.65
N GLY A 136 13.49 -16.57 -12.32
CA GLY A 136 13.43 -15.32 -11.56
C GLY A 136 13.92 -14.08 -12.33
N ILE A 137 14.00 -14.14 -13.66
CA ILE A 137 14.49 -13.04 -14.51
C ILE A 137 13.53 -11.86 -14.47
N LEU A 138 12.22 -12.13 -14.54
CA LEU A 138 11.19 -11.10 -14.42
C LEU A 138 11.22 -10.47 -13.03
N GLN A 139 11.31 -11.28 -11.99
CA GLN A 139 11.40 -10.80 -10.61
C GLN A 139 12.67 -9.97 -10.39
N ALA A 140 13.81 -10.41 -10.93
CA ALA A 140 15.05 -9.64 -10.87
C ALA A 140 14.90 -8.29 -11.57
N ARG A 141 14.30 -8.26 -12.77
CA ARG A 141 14.03 -7.00 -13.50
C ARG A 141 13.11 -6.07 -12.72
N MET A 142 12.02 -6.59 -12.14
CA MET A 142 11.12 -5.81 -11.28
C MET A 142 11.87 -5.21 -10.08
N ASN A 143 12.85 -5.93 -9.53
CA ASN A 143 13.66 -5.46 -8.40
C ASN A 143 14.72 -4.43 -8.79
N GLU A 144 15.16 -4.38 -10.02
CA GLU A 144 16.11 -3.37 -10.54
C GLU A 144 15.43 -2.02 -10.77
N VAL A 145 14.18 -2.03 -11.23
CA VAL A 145 13.44 -0.83 -11.60
C VAL A 145 13.17 0.04 -10.39
N VAL A 146 13.51 1.31 -10.50
CA VAL A 146 13.25 2.32 -9.47
C VAL A 146 11.92 3.04 -9.70
N ASP A 147 11.41 3.71 -8.68
CA ASP A 147 10.07 4.32 -8.69
C ASP A 147 9.86 5.29 -9.86
N GLY A 148 10.86 6.10 -10.21
CA GLY A 148 10.80 7.02 -11.33
C GLY A 148 10.68 6.32 -12.70
N GLU A 149 11.30 5.16 -12.88
CA GLU A 149 11.16 4.36 -14.10
C GLU A 149 9.75 3.78 -14.21
N TYR A 150 9.17 3.29 -13.10
CA TYR A 150 7.78 2.81 -13.10
C TYR A 150 6.78 3.89 -13.49
N GLN A 151 7.00 5.15 -13.06
CA GLN A 151 6.17 6.28 -13.51
C GLN A 151 6.28 6.49 -15.03
N ASN A 152 7.49 6.38 -15.59
CA ASN A 152 7.71 6.49 -17.04
C ASN A 152 6.97 5.41 -17.84
N TYR A 153 6.97 4.16 -17.37
CA TYR A 153 6.26 3.08 -18.07
C TYR A 153 4.76 3.36 -18.15
N VAL A 154 4.16 3.86 -17.07
CA VAL A 154 2.75 4.24 -17.07
C VAL A 154 2.48 5.43 -18.01
N ALA A 155 3.34 6.44 -17.99
CA ALA A 155 3.13 7.67 -18.77
C ALA A 155 3.35 7.48 -20.28
N ARG A 156 4.27 6.58 -20.68
CA ARG A 156 4.68 6.41 -22.09
C ARG A 156 4.03 5.23 -22.79
N GLY A 157 3.33 4.38 -22.08
CA GLY A 157 2.50 3.33 -22.67
C GLY A 157 3.19 2.01 -22.95
N GLY A 158 2.43 1.08 -23.58
CA GLY A 158 2.81 -0.31 -23.76
C GLY A 158 4.03 -0.53 -24.66
N ALA A 159 4.13 0.17 -25.77
CA ALA A 159 5.28 0.08 -26.67
C ALA A 159 6.59 0.46 -25.94
N TYR A 160 6.56 1.57 -25.19
CA TYR A 160 7.70 2.00 -24.39
C TYR A 160 8.07 0.97 -23.30
N THR A 161 7.06 0.40 -22.65
CA THR A 161 7.25 -0.62 -21.62
C THR A 161 7.84 -1.90 -22.22
N ARG A 162 7.35 -2.32 -23.38
CA ARG A 162 7.93 -3.46 -24.12
C ARG A 162 9.41 -3.25 -24.38
N GLU A 163 9.78 -2.10 -24.93
CA GLU A 163 11.16 -1.79 -25.31
C GLU A 163 12.07 -1.62 -24.08
N ASN A 164 11.63 -0.87 -23.07
CA ASN A 164 12.51 -0.39 -22.00
C ASN A 164 12.44 -1.22 -20.72
N PHE A 165 11.36 -1.97 -20.47
CA PHE A 165 11.25 -2.91 -19.37
C PHE A 165 11.57 -4.34 -19.82
N PHE A 166 10.79 -4.88 -20.77
CA PHE A 166 10.97 -6.24 -21.26
C PHE A 166 12.15 -6.37 -22.22
N GLY A 167 12.47 -5.32 -22.98
CA GLY A 167 13.59 -5.30 -23.94
C GLY A 167 14.98 -5.36 -23.32
N LYS A 168 15.09 -5.42 -21.97
CA LYS A 168 16.39 -5.56 -21.30
C LYS A 168 17.01 -6.96 -21.44
N SER A 169 16.20 -7.98 -21.75
CA SER A 169 16.72 -9.29 -22.11
C SER A 169 15.82 -9.99 -23.16
N PRO A 170 16.39 -10.86 -23.99
CA PRO A 170 15.60 -11.65 -24.94
C PRO A 170 14.56 -12.55 -24.26
N GLU A 171 14.87 -13.05 -23.08
CA GLU A 171 13.98 -13.91 -22.28
C GLU A 171 12.73 -13.16 -21.84
N LEU A 172 12.90 -11.92 -21.35
CA LEU A 172 11.77 -11.05 -20.97
C LEU A 172 10.91 -10.70 -22.17
N LEU A 173 11.51 -10.37 -23.33
CA LEU A 173 10.75 -10.11 -24.56
C LEU A 173 9.94 -11.32 -24.99
N LYS A 174 10.53 -12.52 -24.90
CA LYS A 174 9.84 -13.77 -25.25
C LYS A 174 8.63 -14.03 -24.35
N MET A 175 8.70 -13.66 -23.06
CA MET A 175 7.57 -13.82 -22.14
C MET A 175 6.33 -13.05 -22.57
N VAL A 176 6.50 -11.93 -23.29
CA VAL A 176 5.42 -11.02 -23.68
C VAL A 176 5.25 -10.92 -25.21
N GLU A 177 5.88 -11.80 -26.00
CA GLU A 177 5.80 -11.76 -27.47
C GLU A 177 4.38 -11.92 -28.01
N HIS A 178 3.54 -12.64 -27.27
CA HIS A 178 2.14 -12.90 -27.58
C HIS A 178 1.16 -11.78 -27.12
N LEU A 179 1.64 -10.81 -26.34
CA LEU A 179 0.86 -9.70 -25.84
C LEU A 179 0.95 -8.51 -26.79
N SER A 180 -0.15 -7.83 -27.03
CA SER A 180 -0.15 -6.51 -27.67
C SER A 180 0.37 -5.43 -26.72
N ASP A 181 0.60 -4.22 -27.22
CA ASP A 181 1.00 -3.10 -26.37
C ASP A 181 -0.14 -2.66 -25.44
N ASP A 182 -1.40 -2.83 -25.86
CA ASP A 182 -2.56 -2.61 -25.01
C ASP A 182 -2.65 -3.67 -23.89
N ASP A 183 -2.33 -4.93 -24.17
CA ASP A 183 -2.25 -5.97 -23.15
C ASP A 183 -1.14 -5.68 -22.12
N ILE A 184 0.00 -5.16 -22.55
CA ILE A 184 1.08 -4.73 -21.65
C ILE A 184 0.60 -3.57 -20.77
N MET A 185 -0.17 -2.62 -21.31
CA MET A 185 -0.77 -1.56 -20.49
C MET A 185 -1.82 -2.07 -19.53
N ALA A 186 -2.49 -3.17 -19.84
CA ALA A 186 -3.44 -3.83 -18.95
C ALA A 186 -2.78 -4.59 -17.79
N LEU A 187 -1.45 -4.75 -17.78
CA LEU A 187 -0.68 -5.26 -16.65
C LEU A 187 -0.68 -4.23 -15.49
N ASN A 188 -1.81 -4.12 -14.84
CA ASN A 188 -2.09 -3.11 -13.82
C ASN A 188 -1.31 -3.34 -12.52
N ARG A 189 -1.20 -2.25 -11.75
CA ARG A 189 -0.79 -2.30 -10.34
C ARG A 189 -1.85 -2.98 -9.49
N GLY A 190 -1.44 -3.61 -8.39
CA GLY A 190 -2.33 -4.33 -7.48
C GLY A 190 -3.42 -3.47 -6.86
N GLY A 191 -3.13 -2.21 -6.53
CA GLY A 191 -4.11 -1.26 -5.99
C GLY A 191 -5.25 -0.90 -6.96
N HIS A 192 -5.11 -1.19 -8.26
CA HIS A 192 -6.15 -1.04 -9.28
C HIS A 192 -6.87 -2.36 -9.60
N ASP A 193 -6.53 -3.44 -8.91
CA ASP A 193 -7.20 -4.75 -9.05
C ASP A 193 -8.14 -5.00 -7.88
N PRO A 194 -9.47 -4.90 -8.08
CA PRO A 194 -10.44 -5.04 -7.00
C PRO A 194 -10.39 -6.41 -6.31
N TYR A 195 -9.97 -7.46 -7.00
CA TYR A 195 -9.84 -8.80 -6.40
C TYR A 195 -8.65 -8.88 -5.44
N LYS A 196 -7.50 -8.31 -5.85
CA LYS A 196 -6.30 -8.25 -4.99
C LYS A 196 -6.55 -7.35 -3.77
N VAL A 197 -7.19 -6.19 -3.98
CA VAL A 197 -7.56 -5.27 -2.89
C VAL A 197 -8.53 -5.93 -1.93
N TYR A 198 -9.60 -6.57 -2.44
CA TYR A 198 -10.55 -7.28 -1.59
C TYR A 198 -9.87 -8.39 -0.76
N ALA A 199 -9.02 -9.20 -1.38
CA ALA A 199 -8.30 -10.26 -0.68
C ALA A 199 -7.44 -9.72 0.46
N ALA A 200 -6.70 -8.62 0.21
CA ALA A 200 -5.87 -7.98 1.22
C ALA A 200 -6.71 -7.41 2.39
N TYR A 201 -7.81 -6.74 2.08
CA TYR A 201 -8.72 -6.19 3.09
C TYR A 201 -9.37 -7.29 3.93
N ALA A 202 -9.82 -8.37 3.28
CA ALA A 202 -10.42 -9.50 3.97
C ALA A 202 -9.42 -10.19 4.91
N GLU A 203 -8.16 -10.30 4.52
CA GLU A 203 -7.09 -10.84 5.36
C GLU A 203 -6.80 -9.92 6.54
N ALA A 204 -6.61 -8.63 6.31
CA ALA A 204 -6.38 -7.65 7.36
C ALA A 204 -7.54 -7.58 8.37
N ALA A 205 -8.78 -7.69 7.89
CA ALA A 205 -9.95 -7.70 8.78
C ALA A 205 -9.98 -8.91 9.72
N ARG A 206 -9.44 -10.07 9.29
CA ARG A 206 -9.35 -11.30 10.10
C ARG A 206 -8.11 -11.35 10.98
N ALA A 207 -7.09 -10.56 10.67
CA ALA A 207 -5.82 -10.56 11.40
C ALA A 207 -6.03 -10.23 12.89
N SER A 208 -5.24 -10.88 13.74
CA SER A 208 -5.27 -10.71 15.19
C SER A 208 -3.85 -10.77 15.76
N GLY A 209 -3.66 -10.17 16.93
CA GLY A 209 -2.40 -10.20 17.67
C GLY A 209 -1.43 -9.08 17.32
N THR A 210 -1.49 -8.51 16.12
CA THR A 210 -0.64 -7.41 15.68
C THR A 210 -1.43 -6.41 14.81
N PRO A 211 -1.03 -5.12 14.76
CA PRO A 211 -1.58 -4.20 13.78
C PRO A 211 -1.17 -4.61 12.36
N THR A 212 -1.99 -4.28 11.38
CA THR A 212 -1.77 -4.65 9.98
C THR A 212 -1.60 -3.40 9.10
N VAL A 213 -0.68 -3.45 8.13
CA VAL A 213 -0.55 -2.46 7.06
C VAL A 213 -0.65 -3.13 5.69
N ILE A 214 -1.40 -2.51 4.78
CA ILE A 214 -1.62 -2.92 3.40
C ILE A 214 -0.96 -1.89 2.49
#